data_75023b4c4a5798d54c35070a67e12e8f
#
_entry.id   75023b4c4a5798d54c35070a67e12e8f
#
_cell.length_a   1.000
_cell.length_b   1.000
_cell.length_c   1.000
_cell.angle_alpha   90.00
_cell.angle_beta   90.00
_cell.angle_gamma   90.00
#
_symmetry.space_group_name_H-M   'P 1'
#
loop_
_entity.id
_entity.type
_entity.pdbx_description
1 polymer ?
#
loop_
_entity_poly.entity_id
_entity_poly.type
_entity_poly.pdbx_seq_one_letter_code
_entity_poly.pdbx_strand_id
1 'polypeptide(L)'
;MLKVYGQYRSRAFRVIWLCKESNIPYEHVDVTINVANATAKEPWYVEINPNARVPSIGDDGVKMWESAAINLWLAEKYQSPLWPATLAEKAPVLQWAFYIANDVEPSMITVMQHRVMFPPEKRNAALADDADAKLQPRLAILEDHLARHRFFSGGKQWNMADFMVASVCYSFTVMKYDLGKFPHFQKWLMASIERPAAKEARALRE
;
A
#
# COMPACT_ATOMS: atom_id res chain seq x y z
N MET A 1 16.57 -4.39 16.12
CA MET A 1 16.55 -4.61 14.65
C MET A 1 15.11 -4.78 14.20
N LEU A 2 14.71 -4.07 13.17
CA LEU A 2 13.36 -4.11 12.62
C LEU A 2 13.01 -5.53 12.14
N LYS A 3 11.88 -6.08 12.63
CA LYS A 3 11.25 -7.30 12.09
C LYS A 3 9.97 -6.92 11.35
N VAL A 4 9.81 -7.44 10.13
CA VAL A 4 8.61 -7.25 9.31
C VAL A 4 7.89 -8.59 9.20
N TYR A 5 6.69 -8.66 9.75
CA TYR A 5 5.87 -9.85 9.79
C TYR A 5 4.84 -9.85 8.66
N GLY A 6 4.76 -10.96 7.92
CA GLY A 6 3.77 -11.20 6.87
C GLY A 6 4.37 -11.67 5.57
N GLN A 7 3.55 -12.29 4.74
CA GLN A 7 3.95 -12.82 3.43
C GLN A 7 4.26 -11.69 2.43
N TYR A 8 5.23 -11.89 1.56
CA TYR A 8 5.57 -10.94 0.48
C TYR A 8 4.37 -10.63 -0.44
N ARG A 9 3.46 -11.55 -0.64
CA ARG A 9 2.24 -11.36 -1.45
C ARG A 9 1.07 -10.68 -0.71
N SER A 10 1.31 -10.23 0.53
CA SER A 10 0.35 -9.48 1.34
C SER A 10 0.65 -7.97 1.34
N ARG A 11 -0.07 -7.23 2.19
CA ARG A 11 0.24 -5.80 2.47
C ARG A 11 1.61 -5.59 3.12
N ALA A 12 2.30 -6.65 3.60
CA ALA A 12 3.70 -6.55 4.06
C ALA A 12 4.63 -6.05 2.95
N PHE A 13 4.30 -6.31 1.68
CA PHE A 13 4.98 -5.73 0.53
C PHE A 13 5.18 -4.22 0.64
N ARG A 14 4.20 -3.48 1.15
CA ARG A 14 4.26 -2.01 1.28
C ARG A 14 5.37 -1.59 2.24
N VAL A 15 5.51 -2.31 3.36
CA VAL A 15 6.55 -2.06 4.36
C VAL A 15 7.92 -2.41 3.79
N ILE A 16 8.02 -3.55 3.13
CA ILE A 16 9.26 -4.03 2.49
C ILE A 16 9.71 -3.06 1.40
N TRP A 17 8.78 -2.53 0.58
CA TRP A 17 9.11 -1.53 -0.42
C TRP A 17 9.67 -0.25 0.22
N LEU A 18 9.07 0.24 1.32
CA LEU A 18 9.63 1.39 2.04
C LEU A 18 11.03 1.10 2.58
N CYS A 19 11.25 -0.09 3.15
CA CYS A 19 12.58 -0.48 3.63
C CYS A 19 13.62 -0.44 2.50
N LYS A 20 13.25 -0.87 1.28
CA LYS A 20 14.11 -0.78 0.10
C LYS A 20 14.36 0.67 -0.35
N GLU A 21 13.32 1.51 -0.42
CA GLU A 21 13.46 2.93 -0.78
C GLU A 21 14.34 3.72 0.19
N SER A 22 14.38 3.29 1.44
CA SER A 22 15.03 4.01 2.53
C SER A 22 16.30 3.33 3.06
N ASN A 23 16.72 2.22 2.44
CA ASN A 23 17.84 1.39 2.89
C ASN A 23 17.72 0.98 4.38
N ILE A 24 16.50 0.72 4.85
CA ILE A 24 16.27 0.27 6.23
C ILE A 24 16.55 -1.23 6.31
N PRO A 25 17.51 -1.68 7.13
CA PRO A 25 17.75 -3.09 7.33
C PRO A 25 16.60 -3.73 8.12
N TYR A 26 16.14 -4.89 7.69
CA TYR A 26 15.07 -5.63 8.33
C TYR A 26 15.26 -7.14 8.26
N GLU A 27 14.69 -7.83 9.24
CA GLU A 27 14.48 -9.27 9.22
C GLU A 27 13.05 -9.53 8.76
N HIS A 28 12.87 -10.36 7.74
CA HIS A 28 11.55 -10.79 7.31
C HIS A 28 11.12 -12.03 8.10
N VAL A 29 9.92 -11.98 8.68
CA VAL A 29 9.31 -13.11 9.37
C VAL A 29 8.04 -13.50 8.63
N ASP A 30 8.05 -14.67 8.02
CA ASP A 30 6.87 -15.17 7.32
C ASP A 30 5.74 -15.48 8.30
N VAL A 31 4.53 -15.03 7.96
CA VAL A 31 3.30 -15.29 8.72
C VAL A 31 2.24 -15.74 7.73
N THR A 32 1.88 -17.00 7.82
CA THR A 32 0.88 -17.59 6.94
C THR A 32 -0.51 -17.05 7.25
N ILE A 33 -1.22 -16.58 6.25
CA ILE A 33 -2.60 -16.11 6.39
C ILE A 33 -3.61 -17.12 5.86
N ASN A 34 -4.73 -17.23 6.55
CA ASN A 34 -5.90 -17.94 6.04
C ASN A 34 -6.58 -17.05 5.00
N VAL A 35 -6.63 -17.52 3.76
CA VAL A 35 -7.20 -16.75 2.63
C VAL A 35 -8.70 -16.46 2.82
N ALA A 36 -9.43 -17.33 3.52
CA ALA A 36 -10.88 -17.19 3.67
C ALA A 36 -11.30 -16.01 4.57
N ASN A 37 -10.50 -15.70 5.61
CA ASN A 37 -10.80 -14.62 6.57
C ASN A 37 -9.66 -13.60 6.71
N ALA A 38 -8.58 -13.77 5.94
CA ALA A 38 -7.39 -12.91 5.94
C ALA A 38 -6.72 -12.77 7.32
N THR A 39 -6.78 -13.83 8.16
CA THR A 39 -6.14 -13.85 9.49
C THR A 39 -4.93 -14.76 9.52
N ALA A 40 -3.96 -14.44 10.39
CA ALA A 40 -2.78 -15.28 10.61
C ALA A 40 -3.19 -16.62 11.22
N LYS A 41 -2.46 -17.66 10.84
CA LYS A 41 -2.68 -19.02 11.35
C LYS A 41 -1.88 -19.30 12.63
N GLU A 42 -0.79 -18.56 12.84
CA GLU A 42 0.13 -18.75 13.95
C GLU A 42 -0.44 -18.16 15.25
N PRO A 43 -0.71 -18.98 16.29
CA PRO A 43 -1.32 -18.50 17.55
C PRO A 43 -0.49 -17.41 18.25
N TRP A 44 0.86 -17.48 18.17
CA TRP A 44 1.76 -16.49 18.77
C TRP A 44 1.63 -15.10 18.15
N TYR A 45 1.13 -15.01 16.91
CA TYR A 45 1.08 -13.75 16.18
C TYR A 45 0.08 -12.75 16.78
N VAL A 46 -0.96 -13.21 17.44
CA VAL A 46 -1.96 -12.35 18.11
C VAL A 46 -1.36 -11.50 19.24
N GLU A 47 -0.23 -11.93 19.81
CA GLU A 47 0.53 -11.13 20.77
C GLU A 47 1.23 -9.91 20.12
N ILE A 48 1.40 -9.93 18.80
CA ILE A 48 1.98 -8.84 18.03
C ILE A 48 0.88 -7.98 17.43
N ASN A 49 -0.14 -8.63 16.85
CA ASN A 49 -1.31 -7.97 16.29
C ASN A 49 -2.61 -8.68 16.73
N PRO A 50 -3.38 -8.08 17.63
CA PRO A 50 -4.63 -8.69 18.11
C PRO A 50 -5.68 -8.91 17.02
N ASN A 51 -5.58 -8.19 15.88
CA ASN A 51 -6.45 -8.42 14.72
C ASN A 51 -6.04 -9.65 13.89
N ALA A 52 -4.91 -10.29 14.22
CA ALA A 52 -4.32 -11.40 13.47
C ALA A 52 -4.13 -11.11 11.96
N ARG A 53 -3.96 -9.85 11.58
CA ARG A 53 -3.77 -9.41 10.18
C ARG A 53 -2.31 -9.04 9.92
N VAL A 54 -1.87 -9.13 8.68
CA VAL A 54 -0.54 -8.71 8.24
C VAL A 54 -0.62 -7.45 7.39
N PRO A 55 0.43 -6.58 7.42
CA PRO A 55 1.66 -6.70 8.17
C PRO A 55 1.57 -6.25 9.62
N SER A 56 2.59 -6.66 10.37
CA SER A 56 3.01 -6.00 11.60
C SER A 56 4.51 -5.81 11.61
N ILE A 57 5.00 -5.00 12.53
CA ILE A 57 6.43 -4.86 12.79
C ILE A 57 6.73 -5.03 14.29
N GLY A 58 7.98 -5.39 14.57
CA GLY A 58 8.60 -5.28 15.89
C GLY A 58 9.93 -4.55 15.74
N ASP A 59 10.12 -3.45 16.47
CA ASP A 59 11.34 -2.66 16.35
C ASP A 59 11.66 -1.94 17.67
N ASP A 60 12.80 -2.25 18.27
CA ASP A 60 13.26 -1.66 19.52
C ASP A 60 12.20 -1.63 20.64
N GLY A 61 11.48 -2.76 20.79
CA GLY A 61 10.40 -2.92 21.79
C GLY A 61 9.04 -2.40 21.35
N VAL A 62 8.94 -1.67 20.24
CA VAL A 62 7.67 -1.23 19.65
C VAL A 62 7.08 -2.35 18.82
N LYS A 63 5.82 -2.72 19.08
CA LYS A 63 5.01 -3.57 18.20
C LYS A 63 3.97 -2.70 17.53
N MET A 64 3.85 -2.79 16.20
CA MET A 64 2.95 -1.93 15.44
C MET A 64 2.29 -2.68 14.29
N TRP A 65 1.05 -2.36 14.02
CA TRP A 65 0.25 -2.87 12.90
C TRP A 65 -0.43 -1.70 12.17
N GLU A 66 -1.15 -1.94 11.09
CA GLU A 66 -1.60 -1.02 10.04
C GLU A 66 -0.46 -0.57 9.12
N SER A 67 -0.46 -1.08 7.89
CA SER A 67 0.64 -0.83 6.93
C SER A 67 0.89 0.66 6.65
N ALA A 68 -0.16 1.48 6.66
CA ALA A 68 -0.03 2.91 6.46
C ALA A 68 0.68 3.58 7.65
N ALA A 69 0.23 3.28 8.88
CA ALA A 69 0.83 3.80 10.09
C ALA A 69 2.29 3.33 10.26
N ILE A 70 2.56 2.05 9.97
CA ILE A 70 3.92 1.49 9.96
C ILE A 70 4.83 2.29 9.04
N ASN A 71 4.39 2.52 7.80
CA ASN A 71 5.21 3.22 6.81
C ASN A 71 5.50 4.67 7.22
N LEU A 72 4.51 5.38 7.74
CA LEU A 72 4.72 6.75 8.23
C LEU A 72 5.71 6.79 9.39
N TRP A 73 5.56 5.88 10.35
CA TRP A 73 6.42 5.80 11.53
C TRP A 73 7.85 5.39 11.16
N LEU A 74 8.03 4.39 10.30
CA LEU A 74 9.36 3.99 9.83
C LEU A 74 10.06 5.10 9.05
N ALA A 75 9.32 5.81 8.18
CA ALA A 75 9.87 6.90 7.41
C ALA A 75 10.40 8.03 8.32
N GLU A 76 9.70 8.36 9.41
CA GLU A 76 10.16 9.35 10.38
C GLU A 76 11.29 8.83 11.25
N LYS A 77 11.14 7.63 11.84
CA LYS A 77 12.14 7.02 12.73
C LYS A 77 13.50 6.87 12.06
N TYR A 78 13.51 6.36 10.83
CA TYR A 78 14.74 6.08 10.08
C TYR A 78 15.17 7.21 9.17
N GLN A 79 14.56 8.40 9.32
CA GLN A 79 14.88 9.59 8.52
C GLN A 79 14.94 9.28 7.02
N SER A 80 13.91 8.59 6.53
CA SER A 80 13.79 8.22 5.12
C SER A 80 14.03 9.43 4.21
N PRO A 81 14.77 9.29 3.11
CA PRO A 81 14.92 10.35 2.12
C PRO A 81 13.59 10.77 1.47
N LEU A 82 12.54 9.96 1.65
CA LEU A 82 11.18 10.29 1.21
C LEU A 82 10.40 11.14 2.22
N TRP A 83 10.86 11.19 3.48
CA TRP A 83 10.14 11.89 4.55
C TRP A 83 10.39 13.40 4.46
N PRO A 84 9.35 14.23 4.39
CA PRO A 84 9.52 15.67 4.28
C PRO A 84 10.03 16.28 5.58
N ALA A 85 10.82 17.35 5.44
CA ALA A 85 11.48 17.99 6.58
C ALA A 85 10.54 18.90 7.39
N THR A 86 9.63 19.60 6.73
CA THR A 86 8.76 20.59 7.38
C THR A 86 7.36 20.06 7.67
N LEU A 87 6.71 20.62 8.67
CA LEU A 87 5.33 20.27 9.02
C LEU A 87 4.36 20.54 7.84
N ALA A 88 4.58 21.62 7.10
CA ALA A 88 3.78 21.97 5.94
C ALA A 88 3.89 20.92 4.82
N GLU A 89 5.09 20.39 4.58
CA GLU A 89 5.31 19.33 3.61
C GLU A 89 4.78 17.97 4.08
N LYS A 90 4.65 17.75 5.39
CA LYS A 90 4.04 16.53 5.95
C LYS A 90 2.53 16.50 5.77
N ALA A 91 1.87 17.64 5.62
CA ALA A 91 0.40 17.70 5.48
C ALA A 91 -0.12 16.88 4.27
N PRO A 92 0.39 17.04 3.03
CA PRO A 92 -0.05 16.20 1.92
C PRO A 92 0.29 14.71 2.12
N VAL A 93 1.36 14.36 2.85
CA VAL A 93 1.66 12.95 3.16
C VAL A 93 0.52 12.34 3.98
N LEU A 94 0.09 13.01 5.04
CA LEU A 94 -1.01 12.52 5.89
C LEU A 94 -2.32 12.50 5.10
N GLN A 95 -2.63 13.57 4.37
CA GLN A 95 -3.85 13.68 3.57
C GLN A 95 -3.96 12.50 2.60
N TRP A 96 -2.94 12.25 1.79
CA TRP A 96 -2.98 11.19 0.79
C TRP A 96 -2.91 9.79 1.42
N ALA A 97 -2.18 9.63 2.52
CA ALA A 97 -2.16 8.36 3.26
C ALA A 97 -3.56 7.96 3.76
N PHE A 98 -4.28 8.89 4.37
CA PHE A 98 -5.64 8.63 4.84
C PHE A 98 -6.64 8.51 3.69
N TYR A 99 -6.55 9.35 2.68
CA TYR A 99 -7.42 9.28 1.52
C TYR A 99 -7.31 7.92 0.82
N ILE A 100 -6.09 7.46 0.56
CA ILE A 100 -5.89 6.19 -0.13
C ILE A 100 -6.35 4.99 0.71
N ALA A 101 -6.13 5.03 2.02
CA ALA A 101 -6.48 3.93 2.92
C ALA A 101 -7.99 3.82 3.18
N ASN A 102 -8.69 4.96 3.30
CA ASN A 102 -10.09 4.99 3.70
C ASN A 102 -11.06 5.06 2.52
N ASP A 103 -10.68 5.77 1.46
CA ASP A 103 -11.59 6.04 0.34
C ASP A 103 -11.33 5.12 -0.85
N VAL A 104 -10.07 4.90 -1.22
CA VAL A 104 -9.74 4.14 -2.43
C VAL A 104 -9.58 2.65 -2.15
N GLU A 105 -8.79 2.29 -1.15
CA GLU A 105 -8.44 0.88 -0.90
C GLU A 105 -9.64 -0.03 -0.62
N PRO A 106 -10.65 0.34 0.19
CA PRO A 106 -11.77 -0.57 0.47
C PRO A 106 -12.52 -1.01 -0.79
N SER A 107 -12.85 -0.05 -1.66
CA SER A 107 -13.52 -0.35 -2.93
C SER A 107 -12.62 -1.15 -3.88
N MET A 108 -11.35 -0.75 -3.99
CA MET A 108 -10.36 -1.45 -4.81
C MET A 108 -10.18 -2.92 -4.38
N ILE A 109 -10.12 -3.20 -3.07
CA ILE A 109 -9.99 -4.56 -2.54
C ILE A 109 -11.24 -5.38 -2.85
N THR A 110 -12.44 -4.81 -2.73
CA THR A 110 -13.69 -5.51 -3.07
C THR A 110 -13.70 -5.89 -4.55
N VAL A 111 -13.33 -4.97 -5.45
CA VAL A 111 -13.18 -5.26 -6.88
C VAL A 111 -12.18 -6.39 -7.10
N MET A 112 -11.00 -6.31 -6.48
CA MET A 112 -9.94 -7.30 -6.62
C MET A 112 -10.38 -8.68 -6.12
N GLN A 113 -11.05 -8.75 -4.96
CA GLN A 113 -11.54 -10.01 -4.39
C GLN A 113 -12.53 -10.70 -5.31
N HIS A 114 -13.54 -9.96 -5.80
CA HIS A 114 -14.64 -10.55 -6.55
C HIS A 114 -14.40 -10.68 -8.06
N ARG A 115 -13.39 -9.99 -8.62
CA ARG A 115 -13.01 -10.17 -10.03
C ARG A 115 -11.80 -11.08 -10.22
N VAL A 116 -10.89 -11.17 -9.23
CA VAL A 116 -9.59 -11.83 -9.42
C VAL A 116 -9.24 -12.86 -8.35
N MET A 117 -9.30 -12.47 -7.05
CA MET A 117 -8.70 -13.27 -5.97
C MET A 117 -9.53 -14.47 -5.54
N PHE A 118 -10.84 -14.29 -5.41
CA PHE A 118 -11.70 -15.39 -4.98
C PHE A 118 -11.85 -16.44 -6.10
N PRO A 119 -11.99 -17.72 -5.73
CA PRO A 119 -12.36 -18.74 -6.71
C PRO A 119 -13.72 -18.42 -7.34
N PRO A 120 -13.96 -18.82 -8.59
CA PRO A 120 -15.13 -18.38 -9.37
C PRO A 120 -16.49 -18.53 -8.65
N GLU A 121 -16.66 -19.61 -7.90
CA GLU A 121 -17.91 -19.93 -7.17
C GLU A 121 -18.16 -19.01 -5.95
N LYS A 122 -17.15 -18.26 -5.49
CA LYS A 122 -17.25 -17.28 -4.41
C LYS A 122 -17.29 -15.83 -4.89
N ARG A 123 -17.21 -15.63 -6.20
CA ARG A 123 -17.27 -14.29 -6.78
C ARG A 123 -18.70 -13.77 -6.82
N ASN A 124 -18.86 -12.49 -6.52
CA ASN A 124 -20.11 -11.77 -6.64
C ASN A 124 -19.90 -10.56 -7.55
N ALA A 125 -20.40 -10.65 -8.79
CA ALA A 125 -20.25 -9.61 -9.79
C ALA A 125 -20.92 -8.29 -9.35
N ALA A 126 -22.12 -8.36 -8.76
CA ALA A 126 -22.84 -7.18 -8.32
C ALA A 126 -22.09 -6.38 -7.23
N LEU A 127 -21.43 -7.08 -6.28
CA LEU A 127 -20.57 -6.42 -5.29
C LEU A 127 -19.35 -5.79 -5.94
N ALA A 128 -18.75 -6.44 -6.93
CA ALA A 128 -17.62 -5.88 -7.65
C ALA A 128 -18.01 -4.64 -8.44
N ASP A 129 -19.17 -4.66 -9.09
CA ASP A 129 -19.66 -3.55 -9.92
C ASP A 129 -20.07 -2.34 -9.06
N ASP A 130 -20.73 -2.56 -7.91
CA ASP A 130 -21.04 -1.50 -6.94
C ASP A 130 -19.74 -0.87 -6.36
N ALA A 131 -18.77 -1.70 -6.01
CA ALA A 131 -17.49 -1.22 -5.52
C ALA A 131 -16.72 -0.45 -6.60
N ASP A 132 -16.76 -0.91 -7.85
CA ASP A 132 -16.13 -0.21 -8.97
C ASP A 132 -16.80 1.14 -9.26
N ALA A 133 -18.14 1.19 -9.24
CA ALA A 133 -18.87 2.44 -9.38
C ALA A 133 -18.48 3.46 -8.28
N LYS A 134 -18.28 3.01 -7.04
CA LYS A 134 -17.79 3.84 -5.93
C LYS A 134 -16.33 4.25 -6.11
N LEU A 135 -15.52 3.43 -6.77
CA LEU A 135 -14.10 3.68 -6.99
C LEU A 135 -13.85 4.75 -8.05
N GLN A 136 -14.68 4.81 -9.11
CA GLN A 136 -14.51 5.74 -10.23
C GLN A 136 -14.35 7.22 -9.81
N PRO A 137 -15.25 7.83 -9.01
CA PRO A 137 -15.08 9.23 -8.60
C PRO A 137 -13.84 9.44 -7.72
N ARG A 138 -13.39 8.43 -6.99
CA ARG A 138 -12.18 8.51 -6.18
C ARG A 138 -10.91 8.51 -7.04
N LEU A 139 -10.89 7.70 -8.10
CA LEU A 139 -9.81 7.72 -9.08
C LEU A 139 -9.79 9.04 -9.85
N ALA A 140 -10.94 9.66 -10.13
CA ALA A 140 -11.00 10.96 -10.77
C ALA A 140 -10.31 12.06 -9.94
N ILE A 141 -10.37 11.99 -8.60
CA ILE A 141 -9.64 12.93 -7.72
C ILE A 141 -8.11 12.76 -7.86
N LEU A 142 -7.62 11.51 -7.97
CA LEU A 142 -6.20 11.24 -8.20
C LEU A 142 -5.77 11.74 -9.59
N GLU A 143 -6.58 11.51 -10.60
CA GLU A 143 -6.37 11.97 -11.97
C GLU A 143 -6.30 13.49 -12.05
N ASP A 144 -7.31 14.19 -11.49
CA ASP A 144 -7.39 15.65 -11.49
C ASP A 144 -6.20 16.29 -10.74
N HIS A 145 -5.74 15.67 -9.68
CA HIS A 145 -4.54 16.14 -8.99
C HIS A 145 -3.29 16.03 -9.89
N LEU A 146 -3.09 14.87 -10.51
CA LEU A 146 -1.92 14.61 -11.34
C LEU A 146 -1.96 15.29 -12.72
N ALA A 147 -3.13 15.72 -13.18
CA ALA A 147 -3.25 16.60 -14.33
C ALA A 147 -2.64 17.99 -14.08
N ARG A 148 -2.59 18.42 -12.81
CA ARG A 148 -2.10 19.75 -12.39
C ARG A 148 -0.74 19.69 -11.69
N HIS A 149 -0.39 18.55 -11.11
CA HIS A 149 0.81 18.36 -10.32
C HIS A 149 1.57 17.12 -10.79
N ARG A 150 2.88 17.21 -10.81
CA ARG A 150 3.73 16.08 -11.20
C ARG A 150 3.68 14.93 -10.17
N PHE A 151 3.50 15.28 -8.89
CA PHE A 151 3.52 14.37 -7.74
C PHE A 151 2.43 14.70 -6.73
N PHE A 152 2.04 13.73 -5.91
CA PHE A 152 1.03 13.90 -4.86
C PHE A 152 1.46 14.87 -3.76
N SER A 153 2.75 15.03 -3.55
CA SER A 153 3.28 16.06 -2.66
C SER A 153 3.00 17.49 -3.14
N GLY A 154 2.62 17.70 -4.40
CA GLY A 154 2.60 19.01 -5.04
C GLY A 154 3.98 19.61 -5.30
N GLY A 155 5.05 18.97 -4.83
CA GLY A 155 6.43 19.41 -4.94
C GLY A 155 7.13 18.95 -6.23
N LYS A 156 8.47 19.14 -6.24
CA LYS A 156 9.31 18.82 -7.41
C LYS A 156 9.80 17.38 -7.42
N GLN A 157 9.69 16.68 -6.30
CA GLN A 157 10.24 15.32 -6.12
C GLN A 157 9.17 14.36 -5.63
N TRP A 158 9.28 13.13 -6.09
CA TRP A 158 8.53 11.99 -5.58
C TRP A 158 8.94 11.75 -4.11
N ASN A 159 7.96 11.74 -3.21
CA ASN A 159 8.21 11.62 -1.78
C ASN A 159 7.23 10.66 -1.09
N MET A 160 7.14 10.75 0.23
CA MET A 160 6.30 9.86 1.03
C MET A 160 4.82 9.94 0.69
N ALA A 161 4.28 11.08 0.23
CA ALA A 161 2.90 11.18 -0.26
C ALA A 161 2.68 10.29 -1.49
N ASP A 162 3.62 10.35 -2.43
CA ASP A 162 3.61 9.49 -3.62
C ASP A 162 3.77 8.03 -3.26
N PHE A 163 4.69 7.72 -2.35
CA PHE A 163 4.91 6.36 -1.87
C PHE A 163 3.63 5.76 -1.27
N MET A 164 2.92 6.51 -0.42
CA MET A 164 1.69 6.03 0.22
C MET A 164 0.62 5.65 -0.83
N VAL A 165 0.43 6.48 -1.83
CA VAL A 165 -0.52 6.20 -2.93
C VAL A 165 -0.02 5.03 -3.79
N ALA A 166 1.23 5.05 -4.23
CA ALA A 166 1.78 4.04 -5.13
C ALA A 166 1.77 2.63 -4.51
N SER A 167 2.14 2.52 -3.23
CA SER A 167 2.25 1.24 -2.54
C SER A 167 0.89 0.53 -2.38
N VAL A 168 -0.19 1.28 -2.29
CA VAL A 168 -1.56 0.75 -2.27
C VAL A 168 -2.05 0.49 -3.69
N CYS A 169 -1.91 1.47 -4.58
CA CYS A 169 -2.41 1.41 -5.96
C CYS A 169 -1.65 0.42 -6.85
N TYR A 170 -0.50 -0.10 -6.41
CA TYR A 170 0.14 -1.25 -7.05
C TYR A 170 -0.85 -2.41 -7.29
N SER A 171 -1.85 -2.56 -6.45
CA SER A 171 -2.89 -3.59 -6.60
C SER A 171 -3.67 -3.49 -7.93
N PHE A 172 -3.79 -2.30 -8.52
CA PHE A 172 -4.40 -2.13 -9.85
C PHE A 172 -3.62 -2.88 -10.94
N THR A 173 -2.30 -2.93 -10.85
CA THR A 173 -1.48 -3.67 -11.82
C THR A 173 -1.60 -5.18 -11.62
N VAL A 174 -1.70 -5.65 -10.36
CA VAL A 174 -1.90 -7.07 -10.06
C VAL A 174 -3.23 -7.58 -10.60
N MET A 175 -4.30 -6.80 -10.49
CA MET A 175 -5.61 -7.20 -11.01
C MET A 175 -5.85 -6.79 -12.47
N LYS A 176 -4.84 -6.20 -13.14
CA LYS A 176 -4.93 -5.71 -14.53
C LYS A 176 -6.13 -4.79 -14.74
N TYR A 177 -6.36 -3.88 -13.78
CA TYR A 177 -7.48 -2.95 -13.83
C TYR A 177 -7.28 -1.93 -14.96
N ASP A 178 -8.34 -1.67 -15.70
CA ASP A 178 -8.31 -0.68 -16.79
C ASP A 178 -8.30 0.75 -16.21
N LEU A 179 -7.18 1.42 -16.34
CA LEU A 179 -6.97 2.82 -15.96
C LEU A 179 -7.03 3.77 -17.15
N GLY A 180 -7.50 3.34 -18.32
CA GLY A 180 -7.52 4.14 -19.54
C GLY A 180 -8.29 5.47 -19.43
N LYS A 181 -9.28 5.54 -18.52
CA LYS A 181 -10.00 6.78 -18.19
C LYS A 181 -9.20 7.77 -17.32
N PHE A 182 -8.05 7.36 -16.78
CA PHE A 182 -7.21 8.09 -15.82
C PHE A 182 -5.75 8.14 -16.30
N PRO A 183 -5.46 8.77 -17.44
CA PRO A 183 -4.17 8.67 -18.11
C PRO A 183 -3.01 9.28 -17.32
N HIS A 184 -3.22 10.38 -16.58
CA HIS A 184 -2.17 10.99 -15.75
C HIS A 184 -1.85 10.09 -14.56
N PHE A 185 -2.88 9.55 -13.91
CA PHE A 185 -2.72 8.61 -12.81
C PHE A 185 -2.05 7.31 -13.29
N GLN A 186 -2.48 6.75 -14.41
CA GLN A 186 -1.87 5.55 -14.99
C GLN A 186 -0.38 5.76 -15.26
N LYS A 187 -0.03 6.86 -15.95
CA LYS A 187 1.35 7.20 -16.27
C LYS A 187 2.20 7.35 -15.00
N TRP A 188 1.69 8.07 -14.01
CA TRP A 188 2.36 8.29 -12.73
C TRP A 188 2.55 6.97 -11.95
N LEU A 189 1.51 6.12 -11.89
CA LEU A 189 1.57 4.83 -11.21
C LEU A 189 2.62 3.92 -11.85
N MET A 190 2.62 3.81 -13.17
CA MET A 190 3.59 3.01 -13.90
C MET A 190 5.02 3.50 -13.63
N ALA A 191 5.26 4.80 -13.67
CA ALA A 191 6.57 5.37 -13.33
C ALA A 191 6.97 5.08 -11.87
N SER A 192 6.01 5.13 -10.94
CA SER A 192 6.27 4.86 -9.52
C SER A 192 6.66 3.41 -9.26
N ILE A 193 6.00 2.45 -9.90
CA ILE A 193 6.30 1.03 -9.70
C ILE A 193 7.55 0.57 -10.48
N GLU A 194 8.04 1.36 -11.42
CA GLU A 194 9.30 1.10 -12.15
C GLU A 194 10.54 1.59 -11.40
N ARG A 195 10.39 2.22 -10.24
CA ARG A 195 11.50 2.60 -9.37
C ARG A 195 12.32 1.37 -8.95
N PRO A 196 13.66 1.49 -8.81
CA PRO A 196 14.52 0.34 -8.46
C PRO A 196 14.04 -0.40 -7.21
N ALA A 197 13.77 0.30 -6.12
CA ALA A 197 13.30 -0.28 -4.87
C ALA A 197 11.94 -1.00 -5.01
N ALA A 198 11.03 -0.47 -5.84
CA ALA A 198 9.76 -1.12 -6.15
C ALA A 198 9.97 -2.45 -6.90
N LYS A 199 10.89 -2.47 -7.86
CA LYS A 199 11.25 -3.68 -8.61
C LYS A 199 11.87 -4.74 -7.70
N GLU A 200 12.82 -4.35 -6.85
CA GLU A 200 13.42 -5.26 -5.88
C GLU A 200 12.39 -5.85 -4.92
N ALA A 201 11.47 -5.01 -4.40
CA ALA A 201 10.42 -5.50 -3.51
C ALA A 201 9.44 -6.44 -4.24
N ARG A 202 9.15 -6.19 -5.52
CA ARG A 202 8.28 -7.06 -6.34
C ARG A 202 8.92 -8.42 -6.62
N ALA A 203 10.22 -8.46 -6.90
CA ALA A 203 10.94 -9.71 -7.15
C ALA A 203 10.83 -10.70 -5.99
N LEU A 204 10.63 -10.21 -4.76
CA LEU A 204 10.40 -11.07 -3.59
C LEU A 204 9.00 -11.72 -3.58
N ARG A 205 8.08 -11.28 -4.44
CA ARG A 205 6.70 -11.81 -4.53
C ARG A 205 6.58 -12.95 -5.54
N GLU A 206 7.55 -13.10 -6.41
CA GLU A 206 7.63 -14.15 -7.43
C GLU A 206 8.09 -15.47 -6.83
#